data_43812d4793bbeec6af3874405dde4bb1
#
_entry.id   43812d4793bbeec6af3874405dde4bb1
#
_cell.length_a   1.000
_cell.length_b   1.000
_cell.length_c   1.000
_cell.angle_alpha   90.00
_cell.angle_beta   90.00
_cell.angle_gamma   90.00
#
_symmetry.space_group_name_H-M   'P 1'
#
loop_
_entity.id
_entity.type
_entity.pdbx_description
1 polymer ?
#
loop_
_entity_poly.entity_id
_entity_poly.type
_entity_poly.pdbx_seq_one_letter_code
_entity_poly.pdbx_strand_id
1 'polypeptide(L)'
;MYSYNKQLKNLARANRKTGNLSEVLLWQELQHCKLGVRFTRQKPIGNYIADFYCCEKKLVIEIDGWSHDNKYEYDQERDEYMKSLGIHVLRISDKDVKQDMNNVLVWIKHNVDKI
;
A
#
# COMPACT_ATOMS: atom_id res chain seq x y z
N MET A 1 2.20 9.01 15.71
CA MET A 1 1.97 7.73 14.99
C MET A 1 0.51 7.33 15.10
N TYR A 2 -0.01 6.66 14.08
CA TYR A 2 -1.41 6.27 14.06
C TYR A 2 -1.67 5.10 15.00
N SER A 3 -2.80 5.13 15.70
CA SER A 3 -3.22 3.99 16.50
C SER A 3 -3.64 2.84 15.56
N TYR A 4 -3.50 1.62 16.05
CA TYR A 4 -3.87 0.44 15.27
C TYR A 4 -4.32 -0.68 16.19
N ASN A 5 -5.04 -1.63 15.61
CA ASN A 5 -5.50 -2.82 16.32
C ASN A 5 -4.35 -3.83 16.41
N LYS A 6 -4.06 -4.34 17.61
CA LYS A 6 -2.98 -5.31 17.81
C LYS A 6 -3.18 -6.60 17.02
N GLN A 7 -4.43 -7.03 16.81
CA GLN A 7 -4.72 -8.20 16.00
C GLN A 7 -4.30 -8.00 14.55
N LEU A 8 -4.44 -6.78 14.03
CA LEU A 8 -3.99 -6.45 12.68
C LEU A 8 -2.47 -6.50 12.55
N LYS A 9 -1.76 -6.15 13.61
CA LYS A 9 -0.29 -6.23 13.60
C LYS A 9 0.16 -7.68 13.41
N ASN A 10 -0.49 -8.62 14.10
CA ASN A 10 -0.17 -10.03 13.94
C ASN A 10 -0.53 -10.53 12.54
N LEU A 11 -1.68 -10.11 12.01
CA LEU A 11 -2.08 -10.45 10.66
C LEU A 11 -1.11 -9.87 9.62
N ALA A 12 -0.67 -8.63 9.82
CA ALA A 12 0.30 -8.00 8.93
C ALA A 12 1.62 -8.77 8.90
N ARG A 13 2.09 -9.27 10.05
CA ARG A 13 3.29 -10.11 10.09
C ARG A 13 3.11 -11.40 9.32
N ALA A 14 1.95 -12.05 9.47
CA ALA A 14 1.63 -13.26 8.72
C ALA A 14 1.61 -12.99 7.23
N ASN A 15 0.99 -11.88 6.81
CA ASN A 15 0.94 -11.49 5.40
C ASN A 15 2.33 -11.23 4.82
N ARG A 16 3.23 -10.64 5.60
CA ARG A 16 4.61 -10.42 5.14
C ARG A 16 5.35 -11.72 4.88
N LYS A 17 5.04 -12.77 5.65
CA LYS A 17 5.67 -14.09 5.48
C LYS A 17 5.11 -14.84 4.29
N THR A 18 3.79 -14.71 4.05
CA THR A 18 3.10 -15.48 3.02
C THR A 18 2.76 -14.68 1.77
N GLY A 19 2.99 -13.37 1.78
CA GLY A 19 2.56 -12.41 0.77
C GLY A 19 2.43 -12.93 -0.65
N ASN A 20 1.58 -12.30 -1.44
CA ASN A 20 1.37 -12.72 -2.82
C ASN A 20 2.52 -12.24 -3.73
N LEU A 21 2.54 -12.76 -4.95
CA LEU A 21 3.61 -12.46 -5.89
C LEU A 21 3.73 -10.97 -6.19
N SER A 22 2.62 -10.27 -6.39
CA SER A 22 2.64 -8.84 -6.72
C SER A 22 3.27 -8.02 -5.61
N GLU A 23 2.97 -8.34 -4.36
CA GLU A 23 3.58 -7.65 -3.22
C GLU A 23 5.08 -7.88 -3.18
N VAL A 24 5.52 -9.12 -3.42
CA VAL A 24 6.94 -9.44 -3.44
C VAL A 24 7.66 -8.68 -4.55
N LEU A 25 7.09 -8.68 -5.75
CA LEU A 25 7.68 -8.00 -6.89
C LEU A 25 7.80 -6.50 -6.66
N LEU A 26 6.74 -5.88 -6.15
CA LEU A 26 6.76 -4.44 -5.92
C LEU A 26 7.67 -4.08 -4.76
N TRP A 27 7.69 -4.90 -3.70
CA TRP A 27 8.58 -4.65 -2.57
C TRP A 27 10.05 -4.65 -2.98
N GLN A 28 10.44 -5.53 -3.88
CA GLN A 28 11.82 -5.54 -4.38
C GLN A 28 12.22 -4.20 -5.00
N GLU A 29 11.26 -3.47 -5.54
CA GLU A 29 11.51 -2.17 -6.16
C GLU A 29 11.36 -0.99 -5.18
N LEU A 30 10.65 -1.18 -4.07
CA LEU A 30 10.42 -0.12 -3.09
C LEU A 30 11.39 -0.12 -1.93
N GLN A 31 11.92 -1.30 -1.57
CA GLN A 31 12.78 -1.45 -0.41
C GLN A 31 14.10 -0.68 -0.59
N HIS A 32 14.77 -0.45 0.53
CA HIS A 32 16.08 0.23 0.55
C HIS A 32 16.06 1.63 -0.05
N CYS A 33 14.94 2.32 0.04
CA CYS A 33 14.78 3.68 -0.48
C CYS A 33 15.12 3.81 -1.98
N LYS A 34 14.86 2.77 -2.76
CA LYS A 34 15.18 2.78 -4.19
C LYS A 34 14.51 3.91 -4.94
N LEU A 35 13.33 4.36 -4.50
CA LEU A 35 12.64 5.49 -5.11
C LEU A 35 12.91 6.82 -4.38
N GLY A 36 13.92 6.86 -3.54
CA GLY A 36 14.30 8.08 -2.83
C GLY A 36 13.59 8.29 -1.50
N VAL A 37 12.61 7.46 -1.17
CA VAL A 37 11.88 7.52 0.10
C VAL A 37 11.73 6.13 0.67
N ARG A 38 11.56 6.07 1.98
CA ARG A 38 11.41 4.79 2.67
C ARG A 38 9.97 4.31 2.64
N PHE A 39 9.77 3.06 2.21
CA PHE A 39 8.50 2.37 2.30
C PHE A 39 8.57 1.25 3.33
N THR A 40 7.46 1.02 4.03
CA THR A 40 7.25 -0.17 4.84
C THR A 40 6.10 -0.96 4.23
N ARG A 41 6.03 -2.26 4.51
CA ARG A 41 4.97 -3.11 3.96
C ARG A 41 4.07 -3.63 5.07
N GLN A 42 2.82 -3.93 4.72
CA GLN A 42 1.82 -4.47 5.65
C GLN A 42 1.73 -3.63 6.92
N LYS A 43 1.48 -2.33 6.73
CA LYS A 43 1.42 -1.37 7.83
C LYS A 43 0.01 -1.25 8.37
N PRO A 44 -0.22 -1.60 9.65
CA PRO A 44 -1.53 -1.35 10.27
C PRO A 44 -1.75 0.15 10.48
N ILE A 45 -2.89 0.64 10.03
CA ILE A 45 -3.34 2.02 10.21
C ILE A 45 -4.80 1.97 10.64
N GLY A 46 -5.07 2.29 11.92
CA GLY A 46 -6.42 2.12 12.48
C GLY A 46 -6.85 0.66 12.41
N ASN A 47 -7.97 0.38 11.76
CA ASN A 47 -8.50 -0.97 11.57
C ASN A 47 -8.13 -1.56 10.21
N TYR A 48 -7.20 -0.95 9.50
CA TYR A 48 -6.84 -1.35 8.14
C TYR A 48 -5.37 -1.71 8.06
N ILE A 49 -5.01 -2.48 7.04
CA ILE A 49 -3.62 -2.83 6.76
C ILE A 49 -3.29 -2.30 5.38
N ALA A 50 -2.31 -1.38 5.31
CA ALA A 50 -1.81 -0.87 4.05
C ALA A 50 -0.77 -1.83 3.48
N ASP A 51 -0.85 -2.13 2.19
CA ASP A 51 0.14 -3.00 1.55
C ASP A 51 1.53 -2.38 1.64
N PHE A 52 1.65 -1.10 1.30
CA PHE A 52 2.89 -0.34 1.45
C PHE A 52 2.59 1.05 1.98
N TYR A 53 3.48 1.58 2.79
CA TYR A 53 3.30 2.90 3.38
C TYR A 53 4.60 3.68 3.39
N CYS A 54 4.54 4.93 2.94
CA CYS A 54 5.63 5.89 3.05
C CYS A 54 5.24 6.95 4.08
N CYS A 55 5.86 6.89 5.26
CA CYS A 55 5.54 7.82 6.35
C CYS A 55 5.89 9.26 5.98
N GLU A 56 7.04 9.45 5.34
CA GLU A 56 7.51 10.78 4.97
C GLU A 56 6.54 11.50 4.06
N LYS A 57 5.95 10.79 3.12
CA LYS A 57 5.01 11.38 2.15
C LYS A 57 3.56 11.16 2.53
N LYS A 58 3.28 10.43 3.59
CA LYS A 58 1.92 10.00 3.95
C LYS A 58 1.22 9.38 2.76
N LEU A 59 1.90 8.43 2.13
CA LEU A 59 1.42 7.77 0.92
C LEU A 59 1.22 6.29 1.20
N VAL A 60 0.02 5.79 0.94
CA VAL A 60 -0.33 4.37 0.98
C VAL A 60 -0.41 3.86 -0.44
N ILE A 61 0.20 2.71 -0.71
CA ILE A 61 0.05 2.00 -1.97
C ILE A 61 -0.70 0.72 -1.70
N GLU A 62 -1.78 0.52 -2.45
CA GLU A 62 -2.61 -0.67 -2.36
C GLU A 62 -2.58 -1.40 -3.71
N ILE A 63 -2.31 -2.70 -3.68
CA ILE A 63 -2.38 -3.51 -4.88
C ILE A 63 -3.79 -4.08 -4.98
N ASP A 64 -4.51 -3.69 -6.03
CA ASP A 64 -5.85 -4.20 -6.30
C ASP A 64 -5.74 -5.52 -7.05
N GLY A 65 -6.20 -6.59 -6.39
CA GLY A 65 -6.36 -7.86 -7.04
C GLY A 65 -7.70 -7.91 -7.77
N TRP A 66 -8.29 -9.09 -7.82
CA TRP A 66 -9.62 -9.27 -8.34
C TRP A 66 -10.62 -8.50 -7.50
N SER A 67 -11.36 -7.60 -8.12
CA SER A 67 -12.41 -6.88 -7.42
C SER A 67 -13.55 -7.84 -7.12
N HIS A 68 -14.03 -7.80 -5.87
CA HIS A 68 -15.19 -8.54 -5.46
C HIS A 68 -16.32 -7.56 -5.17
N ASP A 69 -17.54 -8.00 -5.43
CA ASP A 69 -18.70 -7.13 -5.40
C ASP A 69 -18.89 -6.40 -4.07
N ASN A 70 -18.45 -7.00 -2.97
CA ASN A 70 -18.67 -6.44 -1.63
C ASN A 70 -17.54 -5.56 -1.14
N LYS A 71 -16.52 -5.35 -1.95
CA LYS A 71 -15.33 -4.61 -1.53
C LYS A 71 -15.49 -3.09 -1.64
N TYR A 72 -16.43 -2.64 -2.44
CA TYR A 72 -16.58 -1.21 -2.74
C TYR A 72 -16.84 -0.35 -1.50
N GLU A 73 -17.80 -0.73 -0.68
CA GLU A 73 -18.13 0.04 0.52
C GLU A 73 -16.98 0.05 1.52
N TYR A 74 -16.34 -1.10 1.70
CA TYR A 74 -15.19 -1.22 2.58
C TYR A 74 -14.03 -0.32 2.11
N ASP A 75 -13.77 -0.30 0.82
CA ASP A 75 -12.70 0.52 0.26
C ASP A 75 -13.02 2.01 0.41
N GLN A 76 -14.29 2.40 0.26
CA GLN A 76 -14.69 3.78 0.42
C GLN A 76 -14.51 4.26 1.86
N GLU A 77 -14.94 3.47 2.83
CA GLU A 77 -14.75 3.80 4.24
C GLU A 77 -13.27 3.92 4.58
N ARG A 78 -12.46 3.02 4.08
CA ARG A 78 -11.02 3.04 4.30
C ARG A 78 -10.40 4.29 3.68
N ASP A 79 -10.78 4.64 2.47
CA ASP A 79 -10.25 5.83 1.80
C ASP A 79 -10.62 7.10 2.55
N GLU A 80 -11.84 7.20 3.04
CA GLU A 80 -12.28 8.34 3.83
C GLU A 80 -11.48 8.43 5.14
N TYR A 81 -11.28 7.31 5.80
CA TYR A 81 -10.48 7.26 7.00
C TYR A 81 -9.04 7.71 6.75
N MET A 82 -8.41 7.20 5.71
CA MET A 82 -7.05 7.59 5.34
C MET A 82 -6.98 9.07 5.00
N LYS A 83 -7.95 9.58 4.26
CA LYS A 83 -8.01 10.98 3.90
C LYS A 83 -8.15 11.86 5.14
N SER A 84 -8.91 11.42 6.15
CA SER A 84 -9.07 12.17 7.40
C SER A 84 -7.74 12.30 8.15
N LEU A 85 -6.80 11.39 7.93
CA LEU A 85 -5.46 11.43 8.52
C LEU A 85 -4.44 12.15 7.63
N GLY A 86 -4.89 12.71 6.51
CA GLY A 86 -3.99 13.38 5.57
C GLY A 86 -3.16 12.42 4.73
N ILE A 87 -3.61 11.17 4.59
CA ILE A 87 -2.89 10.15 3.86
C ILE A 87 -3.42 10.08 2.43
N HIS A 88 -2.51 10.03 1.46
CA HIS A 88 -2.83 9.79 0.05
C HIS A 88 -2.85 8.29 -0.21
N VAL A 89 -3.84 7.81 -0.95
CA VAL A 89 -3.96 6.40 -1.31
C VAL A 89 -3.77 6.26 -2.81
N LEU A 90 -2.83 5.43 -3.20
CA LEU A 90 -2.54 5.11 -4.60
C LEU A 90 -2.86 3.65 -4.83
N ARG A 91 -3.76 3.36 -5.77
CA ARG A 91 -4.13 1.99 -6.13
C ARG A 91 -3.45 1.59 -7.41
N ILE A 92 -2.89 0.39 -7.41
CA ILE A 92 -2.18 -0.17 -8.54
C ILE A 92 -2.72 -1.57 -8.78
N SER A 93 -3.05 -1.90 -10.02
CA SER A 93 -3.59 -3.22 -10.30
C SER A 93 -2.52 -4.31 -10.18
N ASP A 94 -2.94 -5.47 -9.71
CA ASP A 94 -2.10 -6.66 -9.66
C ASP A 94 -1.50 -7.00 -11.04
N LYS A 95 -2.32 -6.85 -12.07
CA LYS A 95 -1.89 -7.09 -13.44
C LYS A 95 -0.74 -6.18 -13.85
N ASP A 96 -0.85 -4.89 -13.53
CA ASP A 96 0.19 -3.93 -13.90
C ASP A 96 1.50 -4.21 -13.17
N VAL A 97 1.42 -4.60 -11.91
CA VAL A 97 2.63 -4.97 -11.17
C VAL A 97 3.35 -6.14 -11.84
N LYS A 98 2.59 -7.13 -12.29
CA LYS A 98 3.16 -8.33 -12.93
C LYS A 98 3.62 -8.10 -14.35
N GLN A 99 2.97 -7.22 -15.11
CA GLN A 99 3.19 -7.09 -16.55
C GLN A 99 3.78 -5.75 -16.97
N ASP A 100 3.74 -4.74 -16.14
CA ASP A 100 4.11 -3.37 -16.52
C ASP A 100 4.80 -2.62 -15.39
N MET A 101 5.74 -3.28 -14.74
CA MET A 101 6.42 -2.74 -13.56
C MET A 101 7.07 -1.39 -13.84
N ASN A 102 7.64 -1.19 -15.02
CA ASN A 102 8.29 0.08 -15.34
C ASN A 102 7.31 1.26 -15.24
N ASN A 103 6.12 1.12 -15.79
CA ASN A 103 5.10 2.16 -15.70
C ASN A 103 4.57 2.32 -14.28
N VAL A 104 4.46 1.21 -13.54
CA VAL A 104 4.07 1.27 -12.12
C VAL A 104 5.07 2.12 -11.34
N LEU A 105 6.35 1.91 -11.54
CA LEU A 105 7.39 2.65 -10.81
C LEU A 105 7.42 4.12 -11.22
N VAL A 106 7.23 4.43 -12.49
CA VAL A 106 7.12 5.81 -12.97
C VAL A 106 5.93 6.50 -12.28
N TRP A 107 4.79 5.82 -12.22
CA TRP A 107 3.59 6.34 -11.58
C TRP A 107 3.79 6.62 -10.09
N ILE A 108 4.41 5.67 -9.39
CA ILE A 108 4.70 5.84 -7.95
C ILE A 108 5.67 7.00 -7.75
N LYS A 109 6.73 7.05 -8.52
CA LYS A 109 7.74 8.11 -8.40
C LYS A 109 7.13 9.50 -8.67
N HIS A 110 6.26 9.58 -9.67
CA HIS A 110 5.54 10.82 -9.97
C HIS A 110 4.74 11.28 -8.76
N ASN A 111 4.01 10.37 -8.10
CA ASN A 111 3.22 10.71 -6.93
C ASN A 111 4.10 11.07 -5.73
N VAL A 112 5.20 10.38 -5.54
CA VAL A 112 6.17 10.71 -4.48
C VAL A 112 6.71 12.12 -4.66
N ASP A 113 7.08 12.47 -5.87
CA ASP A 113 7.67 13.80 -6.14
C ASP A 113 6.64 14.92 -6.07
N LYS A 114 5.38 14.61 -6.33
CA LYS A 114 4.30 15.58 -6.33
C LYS A 114 3.83 15.96 -4.93
N ILE A 115 3.97 15.09 -3.97
CA ILE A 115 3.49 15.31 -2.59
C ILE A 115 4.44 16.20 -1.79
#